data_ee6793fcdaecf126c9b3daf6111a30dc
#
_entry.id   ee6793fcdaecf126c9b3daf6111a30dc
#
_cell.length_a   1.000
_cell.length_b   1.000
_cell.length_c   1.000
_cell.angle_alpha   90.00
_cell.angle_beta   90.00
_cell.angle_gamma   90.00
#
_symmetry.space_group_name_H-M   'P 1'
#
loop_
_entity.id
_entity.type
_entity.pdbx_description
1 polymer ?
#
loop_
_entity_poly.entity_id
_entity_poly.type
_entity_poly.pdbx_seq_one_letter_code
_entity_poly.pdbx_strand_id
1 'polypeptide(L)'
;MTDYRYRFSFGYGLTPVIKKLLIIMGAMFILQEFVSRMIVVFLGLIPGLVWYKYFLWQLGTYIFLHGDIPHILFNLLALWMFGGELESYWGSKKFLFYFFFCGIGAGMVTVICTILFTPLYQSIPVIGASGAIYGLLLAFGWLFPSRQIYIYFLFPIPAKYFVIIFGLLEFVYFSRGGGGGISHLTHLGGLAFGFIYMAYPAIRQKLRREYYKRKWSQRGPGDKNYYH
;
A
#
# COMPACT_ATOMS: atom_id res chain seq x y z
N MET A 1 14.24 -25.27 -30.37
CA MET A 1 13.17 -25.52 -29.40
C MET A 1 13.72 -25.13 -28.02
N THR A 2 13.41 -23.94 -27.54
CA THR A 2 13.87 -23.44 -26.22
C THR A 2 12.89 -23.94 -25.16
N ASP A 3 13.38 -24.86 -24.36
CA ASP A 3 12.65 -25.49 -23.25
C ASP A 3 12.37 -24.44 -22.17
N TYR A 4 11.20 -23.85 -22.15
CA TYR A 4 10.71 -22.99 -21.06
C TYR A 4 10.36 -23.87 -19.87
N ARG A 5 11.36 -24.25 -19.07
CA ARG A 5 11.13 -24.85 -17.76
C ARG A 5 10.48 -23.81 -16.86
N TYR A 6 9.16 -23.87 -16.69
CA TYR A 6 8.44 -23.18 -15.63
C TYR A 6 9.00 -23.69 -14.30
N ARG A 7 9.97 -22.96 -13.72
CA ARG A 7 10.33 -23.15 -12.32
C ARG A 7 9.18 -22.62 -11.48
N PHE A 8 8.38 -23.51 -10.92
CA PHE A 8 7.52 -23.21 -9.79
C PHE A 8 8.44 -22.76 -8.63
N SER A 9 8.62 -21.47 -8.45
CA SER A 9 9.25 -20.89 -7.27
C SER A 9 8.11 -20.34 -6.42
N PHE A 10 7.79 -21.00 -5.34
CA PHE A 10 6.96 -20.47 -4.27
C PHE A 10 7.72 -19.31 -3.62
N GLY A 11 7.45 -18.08 -4.07
CA GLY A 11 8.01 -16.86 -3.49
C GLY A 11 9.52 -16.68 -3.77
N TYR A 12 9.92 -15.44 -3.94
CA TYR A 12 11.32 -15.08 -3.71
C TYR A 12 11.63 -15.35 -2.24
N GLY A 13 12.82 -15.88 -1.94
CA GLY A 13 13.24 -16.12 -0.55
C GLY A 13 13.04 -14.86 0.32
N LEU A 14 13.12 -15.01 1.63
CA LEU A 14 13.00 -13.89 2.57
C LEU A 14 14.05 -12.81 2.25
N THR A 15 13.62 -11.77 1.54
CA THR A 15 14.46 -10.61 1.25
C THR A 15 14.73 -9.80 2.52
N PRO A 16 15.81 -8.99 2.57
CA PRO A 16 16.28 -8.37 3.82
C PRO A 16 15.25 -7.50 4.54
N VAL A 17 14.46 -6.69 3.80
CA VAL A 17 13.45 -5.81 4.42
C VAL A 17 12.23 -6.61 4.79
N ILE A 18 11.76 -7.52 3.93
CA ILE A 18 10.65 -8.41 4.26
C ILE A 18 10.93 -9.17 5.54
N LYS A 19 12.11 -9.81 5.67
CA LYS A 19 12.49 -10.51 6.89
C LYS A 19 12.38 -9.61 8.14
N LYS A 20 12.88 -8.38 8.06
CA LYS A 20 12.82 -7.43 9.19
C LYS A 20 11.39 -7.05 9.52
N LEU A 21 10.56 -6.74 8.52
CA LEU A 21 9.16 -6.36 8.73
C LEU A 21 8.36 -7.51 9.35
N LEU A 22 8.53 -8.74 8.88
CA LEU A 22 7.88 -9.92 9.44
C LEU A 22 8.25 -10.13 10.92
N ILE A 23 9.56 -10.00 11.25
CA ILE A 23 10.03 -10.14 12.64
C ILE A 23 9.47 -9.02 13.52
N ILE A 24 9.50 -7.76 13.06
CA ILE A 24 9.00 -6.61 13.84
C ILE A 24 7.49 -6.74 14.08
N MET A 25 6.70 -7.10 13.06
CA MET A 25 5.25 -7.28 13.20
C MET A 25 4.92 -8.45 14.14
N GLY A 26 5.62 -9.58 14.00
CA GLY A 26 5.47 -10.73 14.91
C GLY A 26 5.83 -10.38 16.35
N ALA A 27 6.95 -9.70 16.58
CA ALA A 27 7.35 -9.24 17.90
C ALA A 27 6.37 -8.24 18.52
N MET A 28 5.86 -7.29 17.71
CA MET A 28 4.84 -6.32 18.16
C MET A 28 3.52 -7.00 18.49
N PHE A 29 3.10 -8.01 17.73
CA PHE A 29 1.90 -8.77 18.03
C PHE A 29 2.02 -9.52 19.35
N ILE A 30 3.16 -10.19 19.58
CA ILE A 30 3.44 -10.84 20.87
C ILE A 30 3.45 -9.80 22.00
N LEU A 31 4.10 -8.66 21.81
CA LEU A 31 4.14 -7.58 22.81
C LEU A 31 2.74 -7.08 23.18
N GLN A 32 1.82 -6.97 22.19
CA GLN A 32 0.43 -6.54 22.43
C GLN A 32 -0.31 -7.46 23.41
N GLU A 33 -0.02 -8.76 23.42
CA GLU A 33 -0.65 -9.72 24.36
C GLU A 33 -0.21 -9.50 25.81
N PHE A 34 1.02 -9.01 26.03
CA PHE A 34 1.58 -8.76 27.36
C PHE A 34 1.38 -7.31 27.86
N VAL A 35 1.33 -6.35 26.97
CA VAL A 35 1.16 -4.94 27.28
C VAL A 35 -0.29 -4.56 27.04
N SER A 36 -1.03 -4.24 28.08
CA SER A 36 -2.46 -3.88 28.08
C SER A 36 -2.94 -3.11 26.84
N ARG A 37 -4.27 -2.94 26.68
CA ARG A 37 -4.91 -2.15 25.61
C ARG A 37 -4.34 -0.75 25.41
N MET A 38 -3.52 -0.23 26.33
CA MET A 38 -2.85 1.06 26.21
C MET A 38 -1.91 1.14 24.99
N ILE A 39 -1.30 0.01 24.59
CA ILE A 39 -0.43 0.00 23.39
C ILE A 39 -1.21 0.35 22.11
N VAL A 40 -2.46 -0.12 22.00
CA VAL A 40 -3.33 0.18 20.87
C VAL A 40 -3.75 1.66 20.88
N VAL A 41 -4.02 2.23 22.06
CA VAL A 41 -4.36 3.66 22.18
C VAL A 41 -3.16 4.55 21.82
N PHE A 42 -1.95 4.14 22.19
CA PHE A 42 -0.75 4.94 21.95
C PHE A 42 -0.18 4.80 20.54
N LEU A 43 -0.17 3.58 19.97
CA LEU A 43 0.45 3.28 18.68
C LEU A 43 -0.56 3.05 17.54
N GLY A 44 -1.81 2.68 17.82
CA GLY A 44 -2.87 2.50 16.83
C GLY A 44 -3.33 3.83 16.26
N LEU A 45 -3.84 3.84 15.05
CA LEU A 45 -4.34 5.02 14.37
C LEU A 45 -5.75 5.36 14.90
N ILE A 46 -5.85 6.37 15.75
CA ILE A 46 -7.12 6.92 16.24
C ILE A 46 -7.32 8.29 15.59
N PRO A 47 -8.26 8.41 14.63
CA PRO A 47 -8.43 9.64 13.84
C PRO A 47 -8.54 10.91 14.68
N GLY A 48 -9.34 10.84 15.75
CA GLY A 48 -9.50 11.99 16.67
C GLY A 48 -8.23 12.38 17.41
N LEU A 49 -7.40 11.41 17.82
CA LEU A 49 -6.11 11.72 18.47
C LEU A 49 -5.10 12.34 17.50
N VAL A 50 -5.05 11.82 16.27
CA VAL A 50 -4.19 12.38 15.23
C VAL A 50 -4.61 13.82 14.92
N TRP A 51 -5.91 14.07 14.71
CA TRP A 51 -6.41 15.36 14.26
C TRP A 51 -6.40 16.44 15.35
N TYR A 52 -6.90 16.12 16.56
CA TYR A 52 -7.07 17.11 17.62
C TYR A 52 -5.93 17.14 18.66
N LYS A 53 -5.16 16.05 18.79
CA LYS A 53 -4.06 15.92 19.77
C LYS A 53 -2.69 15.80 19.13
N TYR A 54 -2.60 15.80 17.78
CA TYR A 54 -1.37 15.73 17.01
C TYR A 54 -0.53 14.48 17.26
N PHE A 55 -1.18 13.33 17.51
CA PHE A 55 -0.51 12.04 17.66
C PHE A 55 -0.03 11.52 16.30
N LEU A 56 0.81 12.32 15.61
CA LEU A 56 1.21 12.08 14.22
C LEU A 56 1.99 10.77 14.01
N TRP A 57 2.66 10.27 15.04
CA TRP A 57 3.34 8.96 14.98
C TRP A 57 2.38 7.81 14.70
N GLN A 58 1.12 7.92 15.07
CA GLN A 58 0.09 6.93 14.81
C GLN A 58 -0.09 6.65 13.32
N LEU A 59 0.19 7.64 12.43
CA LEU A 59 0.18 7.45 10.98
C LEU A 59 1.18 6.39 10.47
N GLY A 60 2.20 6.09 11.24
CA GLY A 60 3.21 5.09 10.89
C GLY A 60 3.21 3.86 11.80
N THR A 61 2.91 4.03 13.09
CA THR A 61 3.03 2.94 14.07
C THR A 61 1.89 1.93 14.00
N TYR A 62 0.70 2.36 13.59
CA TYR A 62 -0.48 1.48 13.47
C TYR A 62 -0.26 0.28 12.54
N ILE A 63 0.65 0.42 11.57
CA ILE A 63 1.02 -0.61 10.59
C ILE A 63 1.56 -1.88 11.27
N PHE A 64 2.16 -1.74 12.45
CA PHE A 64 2.81 -2.84 13.16
C PHE A 64 1.89 -3.57 14.14
N LEU A 65 0.69 -3.04 14.40
CA LEU A 65 -0.27 -3.63 15.34
C LEU A 65 -1.28 -4.51 14.59
N HIS A 66 -1.76 -5.57 15.24
CA HIS A 66 -2.74 -6.47 14.64
C HIS A 66 -3.77 -6.92 15.69
N GLY A 67 -5.04 -7.12 15.26
CA GLY A 67 -6.16 -7.38 16.17
C GLY A 67 -6.26 -8.83 16.64
N ASP A 68 -5.88 -9.78 15.77
CA ASP A 68 -6.02 -11.21 16.03
C ASP A 68 -5.04 -12.03 15.17
N ILE A 69 -4.95 -13.33 15.45
CA ILE A 69 -4.05 -14.26 14.74
C ILE A 69 -4.35 -14.35 13.25
N PRO A 70 -5.60 -14.52 12.77
CA PRO A 70 -5.89 -14.47 11.34
C PRO A 70 -5.45 -13.16 10.69
N HIS A 71 -5.69 -12.01 11.33
CA HIS A 71 -5.33 -10.70 10.82
C HIS A 71 -3.82 -10.58 10.59
N ILE A 72 -2.99 -10.90 11.60
CA ILE A 72 -1.53 -10.84 11.40
C ILE A 72 -1.07 -11.88 10.38
N LEU A 73 -1.60 -13.10 10.41
CA LEU A 73 -1.17 -14.18 9.51
C LEU A 73 -1.38 -13.80 8.03
N PHE A 74 -2.57 -13.26 7.69
CA PHE A 74 -2.84 -12.81 6.31
C PHE A 74 -1.99 -11.62 5.91
N ASN A 75 -1.71 -10.67 6.82
CA ASN A 75 -0.81 -9.55 6.53
C ASN A 75 0.63 -10.03 6.29
N LEU A 76 1.17 -10.92 7.13
CA LEU A 76 2.51 -11.46 6.96
C LEU A 76 2.62 -12.28 5.68
N LEU A 77 1.62 -13.12 5.37
CA LEU A 77 1.57 -13.90 4.14
C LEU A 77 1.58 -13.01 2.89
N ALA A 78 0.70 -12.01 2.84
CA ALA A 78 0.62 -11.09 1.72
C ALA A 78 1.89 -10.26 1.57
N LEU A 79 2.46 -9.78 2.68
CA LEU A 79 3.73 -9.06 2.69
C LEU A 79 4.87 -9.92 2.15
N TRP A 80 4.95 -11.19 2.54
CA TRP A 80 5.94 -12.13 2.03
C TRP A 80 5.75 -12.42 0.55
N MET A 81 4.53 -12.73 0.11
CA MET A 81 4.25 -13.12 -1.27
C MET A 81 4.50 -11.96 -2.24
N PHE A 82 3.92 -10.80 -1.99
CA PHE A 82 3.98 -9.67 -2.91
C PHE A 82 5.18 -8.76 -2.66
N GLY A 83 5.52 -8.56 -1.40
CA GLY A 83 6.62 -7.70 -1.00
C GLY A 83 7.98 -8.24 -1.39
N GLY A 84 8.21 -9.56 -1.29
CA GLY A 84 9.49 -10.18 -1.64
C GLY A 84 9.85 -10.00 -3.12
N GLU A 85 8.87 -10.13 -4.03
CA GLU A 85 9.09 -9.91 -5.46
C GLU A 85 9.33 -8.42 -5.76
N LEU A 86 8.57 -7.52 -5.14
CA LEU A 86 8.75 -6.08 -5.28
C LEU A 86 10.08 -5.59 -4.71
N GLU A 87 10.50 -6.10 -3.54
CA GLU A 87 11.82 -5.77 -2.97
C GLU A 87 12.95 -6.25 -3.88
N SER A 88 12.85 -7.46 -4.43
CA SER A 88 13.83 -8.01 -5.38
C SER A 88 13.91 -7.18 -6.66
N TYR A 89 12.79 -6.66 -7.14
CA TYR A 89 12.71 -5.86 -8.36
C TYR A 89 13.18 -4.41 -8.17
N TRP A 90 12.82 -3.78 -7.04
CA TRP A 90 13.12 -2.35 -6.78
C TRP A 90 14.37 -2.12 -5.95
N GLY A 91 14.83 -3.12 -5.21
CA GLY A 91 15.80 -2.99 -4.13
C GLY A 91 15.16 -2.50 -2.83
N SER A 92 15.81 -2.83 -1.70
CA SER A 92 15.31 -2.62 -0.34
C SER A 92 14.91 -1.18 -0.02
N LYS A 93 15.69 -0.19 -0.46
CA LYS A 93 15.42 1.22 -0.14
C LYS A 93 14.11 1.73 -0.78
N LYS A 94 13.92 1.45 -2.08
CA LYS A 94 12.72 1.88 -2.81
C LYS A 94 11.48 1.12 -2.34
N PHE A 95 11.62 -0.18 -2.07
CA PHE A 95 10.56 -1.00 -1.50
C PHE A 95 10.09 -0.45 -0.15
N LEU A 96 11.01 -0.18 0.78
CA LEU A 96 10.68 0.33 2.11
C LEU A 96 10.01 1.70 2.04
N PHE A 97 10.53 2.61 1.20
CA PHE A 97 9.89 3.90 0.96
C PHE A 97 8.46 3.74 0.46
N TYR A 98 8.24 2.89 -0.55
CA TYR A 98 6.92 2.66 -1.12
C TYR A 98 5.95 2.06 -0.09
N PHE A 99 6.40 1.09 0.69
CA PHE A 99 5.61 0.45 1.76
C PHE A 99 5.08 1.49 2.75
N PHE A 100 5.97 2.32 3.29
CA PHE A 100 5.57 3.37 4.23
C PHE A 100 4.79 4.50 3.56
N PHE A 101 5.11 4.86 2.34
CA PHE A 101 4.35 5.86 1.58
C PHE A 101 2.89 5.44 1.42
N CYS A 102 2.62 4.19 1.07
CA CYS A 102 1.26 3.67 0.96
C CYS A 102 0.59 3.53 2.34
N GLY A 103 1.29 3.03 3.35
CA GLY A 103 0.74 2.85 4.69
C GLY A 103 0.42 4.18 5.38
N ILE A 104 1.34 5.13 5.37
CA ILE A 104 1.11 6.47 5.93
C ILE A 104 0.01 7.19 5.14
N GLY A 105 0.03 7.11 3.82
CA GLY A 105 -1.00 7.68 2.95
C GLY A 105 -2.39 7.08 3.21
N ALA A 106 -2.47 5.78 3.42
CA ALA A 106 -3.70 5.10 3.83
C ALA A 106 -4.22 5.63 5.17
N GLY A 107 -3.34 5.77 6.16
CA GLY A 107 -3.66 6.38 7.45
C GLY A 107 -4.15 7.82 7.32
N MET A 108 -3.51 8.64 6.49
CA MET A 108 -3.94 10.02 6.22
C MET A 108 -5.34 10.08 5.62
N VAL A 109 -5.63 9.26 4.60
CA VAL A 109 -6.97 9.16 4.01
C VAL A 109 -8.00 8.78 5.07
N THR A 110 -7.68 7.78 5.89
CA THR A 110 -8.55 7.34 6.99
C THR A 110 -8.84 8.47 7.96
N VAL A 111 -7.84 9.19 8.44
CA VAL A 111 -8.02 10.33 9.36
C VAL A 111 -8.89 11.40 8.73
N ILE A 112 -8.53 11.89 7.55
CA ILE A 112 -9.23 12.98 6.88
C ILE A 112 -10.70 12.62 6.62
N CYS A 113 -10.94 11.45 6.02
CA CYS A 113 -12.30 11.04 5.68
C CYS A 113 -13.14 10.74 6.93
N THR A 114 -12.55 10.15 7.98
CA THR A 114 -13.29 9.90 9.23
C THR A 114 -13.71 11.21 9.89
N ILE A 115 -12.82 12.18 9.99
CA ILE A 115 -13.14 13.47 10.62
C ILE A 115 -14.19 14.24 9.81
N LEU A 116 -14.10 14.23 8.47
CA LEU A 116 -14.98 15.03 7.63
C LEU A 116 -16.34 14.38 7.39
N PHE A 117 -16.41 13.06 7.24
CA PHE A 117 -17.63 12.39 6.76
C PHE A 117 -18.25 11.43 7.77
N THR A 118 -17.46 10.89 8.72
CA THR A 118 -17.94 9.89 9.69
C THR A 118 -17.42 10.16 11.10
N PRO A 119 -17.64 11.35 11.68
CA PRO A 119 -17.04 11.75 12.97
C PRO A 119 -17.41 10.86 14.15
N LEU A 120 -18.49 10.09 14.07
CA LEU A 120 -18.88 9.11 15.08
C LEU A 120 -17.82 8.02 15.30
N TYR A 121 -16.99 7.74 14.28
CA TYR A 121 -15.97 6.71 14.33
C TYR A 121 -14.56 7.24 14.66
N GLN A 122 -14.41 8.53 14.96
CA GLN A 122 -13.13 9.18 15.21
C GLN A 122 -12.32 8.60 16.39
N SER A 123 -13.01 7.91 17.33
CA SER A 123 -12.38 7.28 18.50
C SER A 123 -12.07 5.79 18.30
N ILE A 124 -12.43 5.21 17.13
CA ILE A 124 -12.17 3.81 16.84
C ILE A 124 -10.74 3.64 16.35
N PRO A 125 -9.92 2.80 17.01
CA PRO A 125 -8.56 2.56 16.56
C PRO A 125 -8.55 1.71 15.27
N VAL A 126 -7.72 2.10 14.31
CA VAL A 126 -7.36 1.31 13.13
C VAL A 126 -5.95 0.77 13.33
N ILE A 127 -5.76 -0.52 13.07
CA ILE A 127 -4.49 -1.23 13.23
C ILE A 127 -4.30 -2.18 12.06
N GLY A 128 -3.05 -2.44 11.69
CA GLY A 128 -2.67 -3.42 10.67
C GLY A 128 -1.86 -2.85 9.51
N ALA A 129 -1.07 -3.71 8.89
CA ALA A 129 -0.27 -3.39 7.71
C ALA A 129 -1.08 -3.35 6.41
N SER A 130 -2.36 -3.72 6.46
CA SER A 130 -3.18 -3.96 5.28
C SER A 130 -3.28 -2.76 4.33
N GLY A 131 -3.34 -1.51 4.84
CA GLY A 131 -3.28 -0.32 3.99
C GLY A 131 -2.01 -0.27 3.11
N ALA A 132 -0.84 -0.53 3.70
CA ALA A 132 0.40 -0.64 2.94
C ALA A 132 0.39 -1.83 1.98
N ILE A 133 -0.16 -2.98 2.39
CA ILE A 133 -0.26 -4.20 1.58
C ILE A 133 -1.17 -3.99 0.37
N TYR A 134 -2.28 -3.29 0.48
CA TYR A 134 -3.10 -2.93 -0.69
C TYR A 134 -2.32 -2.05 -1.69
N GLY A 135 -1.46 -1.16 -1.20
CA GLY A 135 -0.49 -0.47 -2.05
C GLY A 135 0.48 -1.44 -2.75
N LEU A 136 1.03 -2.43 -2.02
CA LEU A 136 1.88 -3.47 -2.62
C LEU A 136 1.14 -4.29 -3.67
N LEU A 137 -0.11 -4.67 -3.41
CA LEU A 137 -0.96 -5.40 -4.37
C LEU A 137 -1.14 -4.60 -5.66
N LEU A 138 -1.38 -3.30 -5.56
CA LEU A 138 -1.49 -2.45 -6.74
C LEU A 138 -0.19 -2.41 -7.54
N ALA A 139 0.96 -2.19 -6.88
CA ALA A 139 2.25 -2.19 -7.56
C ALA A 139 2.56 -3.54 -8.20
N PHE A 140 2.22 -4.64 -7.53
CA PHE A 140 2.40 -5.99 -8.05
C PHE A 140 1.56 -6.22 -9.31
N GLY A 141 0.27 -5.89 -9.28
CA GLY A 141 -0.60 -5.99 -10.45
C GLY A 141 -0.22 -5.06 -11.59
N TRP A 142 0.39 -3.91 -11.27
CA TRP A 142 0.90 -2.94 -12.26
C TRP A 142 2.16 -3.44 -12.97
N LEU A 143 3.12 -3.96 -12.21
CA LEU A 143 4.43 -4.39 -12.72
C LEU A 143 4.40 -5.80 -13.30
N PHE A 144 3.59 -6.69 -12.73
CA PHE A 144 3.51 -8.10 -13.07
C PHE A 144 2.07 -8.53 -13.44
N PRO A 145 1.40 -7.86 -14.41
CA PRO A 145 -0.04 -8.02 -14.65
C PRO A 145 -0.48 -9.43 -15.02
N SER A 146 0.40 -10.20 -15.63
CA SER A 146 0.13 -11.59 -16.06
C SER A 146 0.61 -12.64 -15.06
N ARG A 147 1.23 -12.23 -13.94
CA ARG A 147 1.66 -13.17 -12.90
C ARG A 147 0.44 -13.83 -12.28
N GLN A 148 0.47 -15.16 -12.15
CA GLN A 148 -0.62 -15.92 -11.56
C GLN A 148 -0.56 -15.87 -10.03
N ILE A 149 -1.67 -15.46 -9.42
CA ILE A 149 -1.91 -15.54 -7.98
C ILE A 149 -2.87 -16.69 -7.75
N TYR A 150 -2.48 -17.65 -6.91
CA TYR A 150 -3.28 -18.84 -6.63
C TYR A 150 -4.17 -18.59 -5.41
N ILE A 151 -5.48 -18.40 -5.64
CA ILE A 151 -6.46 -18.31 -4.55
C ILE A 151 -6.65 -19.72 -3.98
N TYR A 152 -6.55 -19.85 -2.65
CA TYR A 152 -6.60 -21.13 -1.94
C TYR A 152 -5.65 -22.19 -2.53
N PHE A 153 -4.53 -21.76 -3.15
CA PHE A 153 -3.57 -22.63 -3.84
C PHE A 153 -4.14 -23.44 -5.03
N LEU A 154 -5.37 -23.19 -5.45
CA LEU A 154 -6.08 -23.95 -6.47
C LEU A 154 -6.40 -23.14 -7.73
N PHE A 155 -6.86 -21.91 -7.57
CA PHE A 155 -7.38 -21.11 -8.68
C PHE A 155 -6.40 -20.03 -9.10
N PRO A 156 -5.71 -20.16 -10.27
CA PRO A 156 -4.80 -19.14 -10.76
C PRO A 156 -5.58 -17.95 -11.33
N ILE A 157 -5.33 -16.77 -10.79
CA ILE A 157 -5.88 -15.50 -11.30
C ILE A 157 -4.73 -14.57 -11.65
N PRO A 158 -4.70 -13.97 -12.86
CA PRO A 158 -3.72 -12.95 -13.20
C PRO A 158 -3.78 -11.77 -12.25
N ALA A 159 -2.60 -11.29 -11.80
CA ALA A 159 -2.48 -10.26 -10.77
C ALA A 159 -3.30 -9.00 -11.05
N LYS A 160 -3.38 -8.55 -12.32
CA LYS A 160 -4.21 -7.40 -12.70
C LYS A 160 -5.69 -7.57 -12.32
N TYR A 161 -6.25 -8.76 -12.54
CA TYR A 161 -7.65 -9.03 -12.20
C TYR A 161 -7.84 -9.20 -10.71
N PHE A 162 -6.89 -9.84 -10.04
CA PHE A 162 -6.90 -9.95 -8.57
C PHE A 162 -6.99 -8.58 -7.91
N VAL A 163 -6.12 -7.63 -8.30
CA VAL A 163 -6.12 -6.27 -7.75
C VAL A 163 -7.42 -5.53 -8.02
N ILE A 164 -7.96 -5.64 -9.25
CA ILE A 164 -9.23 -4.99 -9.61
C ILE A 164 -10.38 -5.57 -8.79
N ILE A 165 -10.49 -6.89 -8.67
CA ILE A 165 -11.56 -7.56 -7.91
C ILE A 165 -11.49 -7.16 -6.44
N PHE A 166 -10.32 -7.24 -5.81
CA PHE A 166 -10.16 -6.87 -4.41
C PHE A 166 -10.43 -5.39 -4.17
N GLY A 167 -9.96 -4.50 -5.06
CA GLY A 167 -10.27 -3.08 -4.98
C GLY A 167 -11.78 -2.78 -5.09
N LEU A 168 -12.49 -3.46 -5.99
CA LEU A 168 -13.95 -3.34 -6.11
C LEU A 168 -14.68 -3.89 -4.89
N LEU A 169 -14.24 -5.02 -4.35
CA LEU A 169 -14.81 -5.57 -3.12
C LEU A 169 -14.65 -4.59 -1.94
N GLU A 170 -13.47 -4.00 -1.76
CA GLU A 170 -13.24 -2.99 -0.72
C GLU A 170 -14.17 -1.79 -0.89
N PHE A 171 -14.35 -1.31 -2.12
CA PHE A 171 -15.27 -0.22 -2.42
C PHE A 171 -16.74 -0.58 -2.11
N VAL A 172 -17.18 -1.77 -2.49
CA VAL A 172 -18.54 -2.25 -2.18
C VAL A 172 -18.75 -2.40 -0.68
N TYR A 173 -17.81 -2.98 0.05
CA TYR A 173 -17.92 -3.10 1.51
C TYR A 173 -17.88 -1.75 2.21
N PHE A 174 -17.04 -0.83 1.76
CA PHE A 174 -17.02 0.54 2.25
C PHE A 174 -18.38 1.23 2.04
N SER A 175 -18.97 1.12 0.84
CA SER A 175 -20.23 1.78 0.49
C SER A 175 -21.46 1.23 1.24
N ARG A 176 -21.39 -0.02 1.72
CA ARG A 176 -22.48 -0.64 2.50
C ARG A 176 -22.53 -0.19 3.96
N GLY A 177 -21.52 0.52 4.46
CA GLY A 177 -21.58 1.19 5.77
C GLY A 177 -21.70 0.22 6.95
N GLY A 178 -20.80 -0.72 7.11
CA GLY A 178 -20.72 -1.57 8.31
C GLY A 178 -19.68 -1.07 9.31
N GLY A 179 -19.64 -1.60 10.54
CA GLY A 179 -18.63 -1.26 11.55
C GLY A 179 -17.18 -1.52 11.14
N GLY A 180 -16.95 -2.24 10.02
CA GLY A 180 -15.66 -2.39 9.34
C GLY A 180 -15.32 -1.32 8.31
N GLY A 181 -16.21 -0.34 8.07
CA GLY A 181 -16.06 0.66 7.00
C GLY A 181 -14.76 1.46 7.05
N ILE A 182 -14.23 1.73 8.25
CA ILE A 182 -12.96 2.44 8.41
C ILE A 182 -11.77 1.61 7.90
N SER A 183 -11.78 0.30 8.11
CA SER A 183 -10.73 -0.58 7.59
C SER A 183 -10.74 -0.64 6.07
N HIS A 184 -11.93 -0.75 5.46
CA HIS A 184 -12.08 -0.70 4.00
C HIS A 184 -11.61 0.62 3.42
N LEU A 185 -11.87 1.75 4.10
CA LEU A 185 -11.37 3.07 3.73
C LEU A 185 -9.84 3.12 3.75
N THR A 186 -9.20 2.50 4.75
CA THR A 186 -7.74 2.41 4.84
C THR A 186 -7.16 1.60 3.68
N HIS A 187 -7.80 0.50 3.28
CA HIS A 187 -7.39 -0.31 2.13
C HIS A 187 -7.48 0.49 0.82
N LEU A 188 -8.59 1.17 0.60
CA LEU A 188 -8.78 2.07 -0.56
C LEU A 188 -7.76 3.20 -0.57
N GLY A 189 -7.45 3.78 0.59
CA GLY A 189 -6.37 4.75 0.76
C GLY A 189 -5.01 4.23 0.31
N GLY A 190 -4.68 2.99 0.69
CA GLY A 190 -3.47 2.31 0.25
C GLY A 190 -3.39 2.09 -1.25
N LEU A 191 -4.49 1.65 -1.87
CA LEU A 191 -4.61 1.55 -3.33
C LEU A 191 -4.43 2.92 -4.01
N ALA A 192 -5.06 3.97 -3.49
CA ALA A 192 -4.98 5.31 -4.06
C ALA A 192 -3.54 5.86 -4.03
N PHE A 193 -2.85 5.76 -2.89
CA PHE A 193 -1.45 6.19 -2.78
C PHE A 193 -0.52 5.32 -3.63
N GLY A 194 -0.77 4.01 -3.68
CA GLY A 194 -0.08 3.12 -4.61
C GLY A 194 -0.23 3.57 -6.06
N PHE A 195 -1.44 3.89 -6.48
CA PHE A 195 -1.73 4.38 -7.83
C PHE A 195 -1.03 5.72 -8.12
N ILE A 196 -1.10 6.67 -7.20
CA ILE A 196 -0.43 7.97 -7.32
C ILE A 196 1.07 7.76 -7.56
N TYR A 197 1.71 6.91 -6.76
CA TYR A 197 3.14 6.63 -6.90
C TYR A 197 3.48 5.98 -8.24
N MET A 198 2.71 4.96 -8.65
CA MET A 198 2.97 4.23 -9.90
C MET A 198 2.68 5.06 -11.15
N ALA A 199 1.66 5.91 -11.11
CA ALA A 199 1.29 6.78 -12.22
C ALA A 199 2.17 8.04 -12.36
N TYR A 200 2.81 8.48 -11.25
CA TYR A 200 3.59 9.73 -11.22
C TYR A 200 4.66 9.86 -12.32
N PRO A 201 5.49 8.84 -12.64
CA PRO A 201 6.49 8.96 -13.69
C PRO A 201 5.88 9.24 -15.08
N ALA A 202 4.76 8.58 -15.41
CA ALA A 202 4.08 8.78 -16.69
C ALA A 202 3.44 10.17 -16.77
N ILE A 203 2.79 10.62 -15.70
CA ILE A 203 2.20 11.96 -15.60
C ILE A 203 3.29 13.02 -15.73
N ARG A 204 4.40 12.91 -15.00
CA ARG A 204 5.53 13.83 -15.08
C ARG A 204 6.11 13.91 -16.48
N GLN A 205 6.28 12.77 -17.16
CA GLN A 205 6.79 12.74 -18.53
C GLN A 205 5.83 13.43 -19.50
N LYS A 206 4.50 13.21 -19.37
CA LYS A 206 3.47 13.87 -20.20
C LYS A 206 3.51 15.38 -20.00
N LEU A 207 3.49 15.85 -18.75
CA LEU A 207 3.54 17.28 -18.43
C LEU A 207 4.83 17.95 -18.97
N ARG A 208 5.97 17.27 -18.84
CA ARG A 208 7.24 17.75 -19.38
C ARG A 208 7.19 17.88 -20.90
N ARG A 209 6.64 16.87 -21.59
CA ARG A 209 6.46 16.92 -23.05
C ARG A 209 5.56 18.08 -23.49
N GLU A 210 4.45 18.30 -22.81
CA GLU A 210 3.52 19.38 -23.11
C GLU A 210 4.14 20.77 -22.84
N TYR A 211 4.88 20.91 -21.73
CA TYR A 211 5.62 22.12 -21.41
C TYR A 211 6.62 22.46 -22.53
N TYR A 212 7.43 21.51 -22.98
CA TYR A 212 8.38 21.75 -24.06
C TYR A 212 7.69 22.02 -25.38
N LYS A 213 6.61 21.33 -25.72
CA LYS A 213 5.81 21.63 -26.94
C LYS A 213 5.31 23.08 -26.93
N ARG A 214 4.72 23.54 -25.81
CA ARG A 214 4.25 24.95 -25.70
C ARG A 214 5.41 25.93 -25.81
N LYS A 215 6.53 25.65 -25.16
CA LYS A 215 7.73 26.49 -25.27
C LYS A 215 8.28 26.58 -26.70
N TRP A 216 8.23 25.47 -27.44
CA TRP A 216 8.62 25.46 -28.87
C TRP A 216 7.61 26.19 -29.77
N SER A 217 6.32 26.05 -29.56
CA SER A 217 5.30 26.72 -30.37
C SER A 217 5.29 28.25 -30.17
N GLN A 218 5.78 28.76 -29.05
CA GLN A 218 5.91 30.19 -28.77
C GLN A 218 7.19 30.80 -29.35
N ARG A 219 8.14 29.98 -29.78
CA ARG A 219 9.36 30.42 -30.49
C ARG A 219 9.08 30.45 -31.98
N GLY A 220 9.14 31.63 -32.56
CA GLY A 220 8.96 31.82 -34.01
C GLY A 220 10.02 31.05 -34.83
N PRO A 221 9.80 30.89 -36.16
CA PRO A 221 10.70 30.12 -37.04
C PRO A 221 12.14 30.65 -37.19
N GLY A 222 12.51 31.70 -36.46
CA GLY A 222 13.79 32.42 -36.63
C GLY A 222 14.85 32.24 -35.52
N ASP A 223 14.57 31.51 -34.45
CA ASP A 223 15.51 31.41 -33.31
C ASP A 223 16.53 30.25 -33.52
N LYS A 224 17.58 30.54 -34.33
CA LYS A 224 18.62 29.58 -34.74
C LYS A 224 19.72 29.36 -33.69
N ASN A 225 19.61 29.85 -32.45
CA ASN A 225 20.69 29.81 -31.47
C ASN A 225 20.64 28.61 -30.51
N TYR A 226 20.61 27.38 -31.02
CA TYR A 226 20.87 26.20 -30.17
C TYR A 226 21.50 25.05 -30.94
N TYR A 227 22.72 25.26 -31.39
CA TYR A 227 23.70 24.20 -31.64
C TYR A 227 25.01 24.68 -31.00
N HIS A 228 25.15 24.39 -29.72
CA HIS A 228 26.44 24.22 -29.05
C HIS A 228 26.18 23.35 -27.81
#